data_d5b5023183aa3ab1fc233fc8a40e7e17
#
_entry.id   d5b5023183aa3ab1fc233fc8a40e7e17
#
_cell.length_a   1.000
_cell.length_b   1.000
_cell.length_c   1.000
_cell.angle_alpha   90.00
_cell.angle_beta   90.00
_cell.angle_gamma   90.00
#
_symmetry.space_group_name_H-M   'P 1'
#
loop_
_entity.id
_entity.type
_entity.pdbx_description
1 polymer ?
#
loop_
_entity_poly.entity_id
_entity_poly.type
_entity_poly.pdbx_seq_one_letter_code
_entity_poly.pdbx_strand_id
1 'polypeptide(L)'
;LAPLAITNADFLVALPSVQPSSKREGFATVPDVSWADVGALHSTRDELSMAIVEPIKRPELFRSVGVSASSGVLLWGPPGCGKTLLAKAVANESRANFISVKGPELLNKYVGESEKAVRQVFARARTSSPCVIFFDELDALVPRRDDSLSESSSRVVNTLLTELDGLESRVQTYVIAATNRPDILDPAMCRPGRLDKLLYVDLPKPDERLEILKTITSKTPLS
;
A
#
# COMPACT_ATOMS: atom_id res chain seq x y z
N LEU A 1 3.62 -38.94 -39.04
CA LEU A 1 2.91 -37.98 -38.20
C LEU A 1 3.41 -38.20 -36.77
N ALA A 2 4.16 -37.20 -36.24
CA ALA A 2 4.54 -37.23 -34.82
C ALA A 2 3.28 -37.16 -33.97
N PRO A 3 3.17 -37.92 -32.87
CA PRO A 3 2.00 -37.85 -32.01
C PRO A 3 1.92 -36.44 -31.42
N LEU A 4 0.76 -35.79 -31.60
CA LEU A 4 0.44 -34.50 -30.96
C LEU A 4 0.34 -34.76 -29.45
N ALA A 5 1.38 -34.42 -28.71
CA ALA A 5 1.40 -34.52 -27.26
C ALA A 5 1.82 -33.15 -26.68
N ILE A 6 1.11 -32.69 -25.67
CA ILE A 6 1.49 -31.49 -24.91
C ILE A 6 2.66 -31.91 -23.99
N THR A 7 3.79 -31.27 -24.17
CA THR A 7 5.00 -31.50 -23.42
C THR A 7 5.21 -30.47 -22.29
N ASN A 8 6.09 -30.77 -21.34
CA ASN A 8 6.47 -29.82 -20.31
C ASN A 8 7.08 -28.52 -20.89
N ALA A 9 7.76 -28.63 -22.06
CA ALA A 9 8.29 -27.46 -22.76
C ALA A 9 7.19 -26.52 -23.24
N ASP A 10 6.06 -27.04 -23.70
CA ASP A 10 4.91 -26.24 -24.13
C ASP A 10 4.29 -25.47 -22.98
N PHE A 11 4.23 -26.06 -21.77
CA PHE A 11 3.81 -25.36 -20.55
C PHE A 11 4.76 -24.24 -20.17
N LEU A 12 6.08 -24.44 -20.24
CA LEU A 12 7.07 -23.41 -19.91
C LEU A 12 7.02 -22.24 -20.89
N VAL A 13 6.73 -22.48 -22.15
CA VAL A 13 6.54 -21.44 -23.18
C VAL A 13 5.22 -20.67 -22.95
N ALA A 14 4.15 -21.36 -22.54
CA ALA A 14 2.86 -20.75 -22.29
C ALA A 14 2.79 -19.97 -20.96
N LEU A 15 3.60 -20.34 -19.97
CA LEU A 15 3.58 -19.76 -18.63
C LEU A 15 3.71 -18.24 -18.61
N PRO A 16 4.61 -17.58 -19.37
CA PRO A 16 4.72 -16.14 -19.41
C PRO A 16 3.51 -15.43 -20.04
N SER A 17 2.76 -16.12 -20.90
CA SER A 17 1.59 -15.55 -21.60
C SER A 17 0.29 -15.72 -20.82
N VAL A 18 0.27 -16.58 -19.81
CA VAL A 18 -0.91 -16.82 -18.97
C VAL A 18 -0.84 -15.95 -17.72
N GLN A 19 -1.67 -14.92 -17.66
CA GLN A 19 -1.78 -14.11 -16.45
C GLN A 19 -2.59 -14.85 -15.38
N PRO A 20 -2.16 -14.83 -14.09
CA PRO A 20 -2.96 -15.33 -12.97
C PRO A 20 -4.33 -14.67 -12.95
N SER A 21 -5.36 -15.41 -12.51
CA SER A 21 -6.75 -14.90 -12.46
C SER A 21 -6.88 -13.64 -11.61
N SER A 22 -6.12 -13.53 -10.53
CA SER A 22 -6.04 -12.33 -9.69
C SER A 22 -5.57 -11.06 -10.44
N LYS A 23 -4.72 -11.21 -11.46
CA LYS A 23 -4.29 -10.11 -12.33
C LYS A 23 -5.32 -9.79 -13.43
N ARG A 24 -6.10 -10.79 -13.87
CA ARG A 24 -7.15 -10.58 -14.89
C ARG A 24 -8.31 -9.73 -14.36
N GLU A 25 -8.57 -9.77 -13.07
CA GLU A 25 -9.63 -8.98 -12.44
C GLU A 25 -9.24 -7.50 -12.22
N GLY A 26 -8.03 -7.07 -12.63
CA GLY A 26 -7.63 -5.66 -12.70
C GLY A 26 -7.36 -4.96 -11.36
N PHE A 27 -7.40 -5.68 -10.24
CA PHE A 27 -7.36 -5.08 -8.90
C PHE A 27 -5.98 -5.04 -8.24
N ALA A 28 -5.00 -5.78 -8.76
CA ALA A 28 -3.65 -5.80 -8.19
C ALA A 28 -2.62 -5.76 -9.31
N THR A 29 -2.15 -4.57 -9.66
CA THR A 29 -1.13 -4.35 -10.68
C THR A 29 0.03 -3.57 -10.09
N VAL A 30 1.26 -3.82 -10.57
CA VAL A 30 2.40 -2.97 -10.22
C VAL A 30 2.17 -1.60 -10.87
N PRO A 31 2.17 -0.49 -10.10
CA PRO A 31 1.99 0.85 -10.66
C PRO A 31 3.14 1.24 -11.58
N ASP A 32 2.87 2.08 -12.56
CA ASP A 32 3.88 2.64 -13.47
C ASP A 32 4.40 3.99 -12.95
N VAL A 33 4.76 4.05 -11.68
CA VAL A 33 5.30 5.25 -11.01
C VAL A 33 6.60 4.85 -10.33
N SER A 34 7.69 5.46 -10.75
CA SER A 34 9.04 5.22 -10.21
C SER A 34 9.48 6.31 -9.23
N TRP A 35 10.59 6.10 -8.54
CA TRP A 35 11.21 7.17 -7.73
C TRP A 35 11.64 8.38 -8.56
N ALA A 36 11.87 8.24 -9.86
CA ALA A 36 12.18 9.35 -10.75
C ALA A 36 10.99 10.30 -10.97
N ASP A 37 9.77 9.81 -10.76
CA ASP A 37 8.56 10.62 -10.86
C ASP A 37 8.25 11.40 -9.57
N VAL A 38 9.05 11.19 -8.51
CA VAL A 38 8.91 11.88 -7.22
C VAL A 38 10.04 12.89 -7.10
N GLY A 39 9.75 14.17 -7.35
CA GLY A 39 10.74 15.25 -7.41
C GLY A 39 11.21 15.80 -6.04
N ALA A 40 10.77 15.19 -4.90
CA ALA A 40 11.11 15.69 -3.56
C ALA A 40 10.99 14.57 -2.51
N LEU A 41 11.01 14.93 -1.22
CA LEU A 41 10.76 14.03 -0.08
C LEU A 41 11.83 12.93 0.06
N HIS A 42 13.10 13.27 -0.14
CA HIS A 42 14.21 12.30 -0.12
C HIS A 42 14.28 11.51 1.19
N SER A 43 14.19 12.18 2.35
CA SER A 43 14.22 11.50 3.66
C SER A 43 13.04 10.55 3.85
N THR A 44 11.84 10.94 3.41
CA THR A 44 10.63 10.09 3.49
C THR A 44 10.75 8.89 2.54
N ARG A 45 11.39 9.06 1.38
CA ARG A 45 11.67 7.96 0.44
C ARG A 45 12.62 6.94 1.05
N ASP A 46 13.70 7.41 1.68
CA ASP A 46 14.68 6.54 2.34
C ASP A 46 14.04 5.74 3.48
N GLU A 47 13.23 6.40 4.29
CA GLU A 47 12.48 5.77 5.37
C GLU A 47 11.47 4.71 4.86
N LEU A 48 10.76 5.00 3.77
CA LEU A 48 9.85 4.04 3.13
C LEU A 48 10.60 2.89 2.47
N SER A 49 11.76 3.18 1.87
CA SER A 49 12.61 2.15 1.28
C SER A 49 13.08 1.16 2.34
N MET A 50 13.56 1.64 3.49
CA MET A 50 13.96 0.78 4.61
C MET A 50 12.80 0.01 5.24
N ALA A 51 11.62 0.63 5.34
CA ALA A 51 10.48 0.02 5.99
C ALA A 51 9.80 -1.06 5.13
N ILE A 52 9.74 -0.89 3.81
CA ILE A 52 8.93 -1.72 2.91
C ILE A 52 9.74 -2.33 1.77
N VAL A 53 10.54 -1.51 1.05
CA VAL A 53 11.22 -1.98 -0.17
C VAL A 53 12.30 -3.00 0.16
N GLU A 54 13.17 -2.69 1.13
CA GLU A 54 14.26 -3.58 1.52
C GLU A 54 13.79 -4.91 2.12
N PRO A 55 12.79 -4.96 3.01
CA PRO A 55 12.22 -6.22 3.49
C PRO A 55 11.63 -7.10 2.40
N ILE A 56 11.04 -6.49 1.35
CA ILE A 56 10.51 -7.23 0.20
C ILE A 56 11.64 -7.76 -0.68
N LYS A 57 12.65 -6.93 -0.98
CA LYS A 57 13.77 -7.28 -1.85
C LYS A 57 14.75 -8.26 -1.19
N ARG A 58 14.97 -8.13 0.12
CA ARG A 58 16.00 -8.86 0.88
C ARG A 58 15.47 -9.44 2.18
N PRO A 59 14.43 -10.30 2.14
CA PRO A 59 13.79 -10.82 3.34
C PRO A 59 14.75 -11.64 4.23
N GLU A 60 15.75 -12.27 3.63
CA GLU A 60 16.74 -13.09 4.33
C GLU A 60 17.65 -12.25 5.25
N LEU A 61 17.99 -11.03 4.83
CA LEU A 61 18.80 -10.13 5.63
C LEU A 61 18.10 -9.77 6.95
N PHE A 62 16.81 -9.43 6.87
CA PHE A 62 16.00 -9.09 8.05
C PHE A 62 15.83 -10.29 8.98
N ARG A 63 15.65 -11.48 8.44
CA ARG A 63 15.57 -12.72 9.23
C ARG A 63 16.89 -13.04 9.94
N SER A 64 18.03 -12.85 9.26
CA SER A 64 19.34 -13.16 9.83
C SER A 64 19.73 -12.24 11.00
N VAL A 65 19.23 -11.01 10.98
CA VAL A 65 19.47 -10.00 12.04
C VAL A 65 18.40 -10.10 13.15
N GLY A 66 17.34 -10.89 12.94
CA GLY A 66 16.25 -11.03 13.91
C GLY A 66 15.36 -9.79 14.04
N VAL A 67 15.39 -8.90 13.03
CA VAL A 67 14.55 -7.70 12.98
C VAL A 67 13.27 -8.03 12.22
N SER A 68 12.12 -7.85 12.87
CA SER A 68 10.83 -7.88 12.18
C SER A 68 10.65 -6.58 11.38
N ALA A 69 10.29 -6.71 10.11
CA ALA A 69 9.92 -5.55 9.32
C ALA A 69 8.64 -4.92 9.87
N SER A 70 8.51 -3.61 9.78
CA SER A 70 7.27 -2.91 10.11
C SER A 70 6.14 -3.43 9.20
N SER A 71 5.01 -3.80 9.79
CA SER A 71 3.85 -4.30 9.04
C SER A 71 3.10 -3.18 8.34
N GLY A 72 3.21 -1.93 8.84
CA GLY A 72 2.49 -0.81 8.28
C GLY A 72 3.11 0.55 8.53
N VAL A 73 2.88 1.44 7.56
CA VAL A 73 3.34 2.82 7.58
C VAL A 73 2.15 3.77 7.46
N LEU A 74 2.10 4.80 8.30
CA LEU A 74 1.15 5.89 8.19
C LEU A 74 1.83 7.14 7.62
N LEU A 75 1.41 7.57 6.44
CA LEU A 75 1.77 8.85 5.83
C LEU A 75 0.76 9.91 6.27
N TRP A 76 1.21 10.93 6.97
CA TRP A 76 0.34 12.00 7.43
C TRP A 76 0.88 13.37 7.05
N GLY A 77 0.00 14.33 6.84
CA GLY A 77 0.40 15.69 6.46
C GLY A 77 -0.63 16.39 5.55
N PRO A 78 -0.32 17.60 5.08
CA PRO A 78 -1.24 18.39 4.27
C PRO A 78 -1.70 17.67 3.00
N PRO A 79 -2.90 17.98 2.47
CA PRO A 79 -3.34 17.44 1.19
C PRO A 79 -2.43 17.92 0.05
N GLY A 80 -2.36 17.13 -1.03
CA GLY A 80 -1.59 17.47 -2.23
C GLY A 80 -0.07 17.29 -2.12
N CYS A 81 0.49 16.82 -1.00
CA CYS A 81 1.94 16.63 -0.82
C CYS A 81 2.50 15.31 -1.38
N GLY A 82 1.73 14.57 -2.18
CA GLY A 82 2.24 13.39 -2.90
C GLY A 82 2.19 12.07 -2.14
N LYS A 83 1.42 11.94 -1.05
CA LYS A 83 1.29 10.70 -0.26
C LYS A 83 0.92 9.48 -1.11
N THR A 84 -0.08 9.63 -1.97
CA THR A 84 -0.53 8.58 -2.90
C THR A 84 0.54 8.25 -3.95
N LEU A 85 1.30 9.26 -4.41
CA LEU A 85 2.39 9.07 -5.36
C LEU A 85 3.54 8.27 -4.74
N LEU A 86 3.92 8.60 -3.49
CA LEU A 86 4.92 7.85 -2.73
C LEU A 86 4.55 6.37 -2.57
N ALA A 87 3.30 6.08 -2.20
CA ALA A 87 2.85 4.70 -2.04
C ALA A 87 2.93 3.90 -3.34
N LYS A 88 2.57 4.51 -4.48
CA LYS A 88 2.73 3.90 -5.80
C LYS A 88 4.19 3.65 -6.16
N ALA A 89 5.07 4.62 -5.91
CA ALA A 89 6.50 4.50 -6.18
C ALA A 89 7.14 3.38 -5.34
N VAL A 90 6.77 3.24 -4.06
CA VAL A 90 7.20 2.13 -3.20
C VAL A 90 6.81 0.77 -3.79
N ALA A 91 5.57 0.63 -4.23
CA ALA A 91 5.09 -0.63 -4.80
C ALA A 91 5.82 -0.98 -6.11
N ASN A 92 6.05 0.00 -6.99
CA ASN A 92 6.83 -0.19 -8.21
C ASN A 92 8.28 -0.59 -7.87
N GLU A 93 8.95 0.17 -7.01
CA GLU A 93 10.34 -0.07 -6.63
C GLU A 93 10.55 -1.46 -6.02
N SER A 94 9.60 -1.92 -5.21
CA SER A 94 9.62 -3.25 -4.62
C SER A 94 9.13 -4.35 -5.56
N ARG A 95 8.61 -4.01 -6.75
CA ARG A 95 7.91 -4.91 -7.68
C ARG A 95 6.75 -5.67 -7.02
N ALA A 96 6.15 -5.06 -6.02
CA ALA A 96 5.00 -5.60 -5.33
C ALA A 96 3.69 -5.23 -6.05
N ASN A 97 2.72 -6.11 -5.94
CA ASN A 97 1.36 -5.78 -6.36
C ASN A 97 0.81 -4.65 -5.49
N PHE A 98 -0.04 -3.80 -6.05
CA PHE A 98 -0.58 -2.62 -5.40
C PHE A 98 -2.10 -2.67 -5.39
N ILE A 99 -2.68 -2.59 -4.21
CA ILE A 99 -4.14 -2.50 -4.04
C ILE A 99 -4.42 -1.15 -3.39
N SER A 100 -5.05 -0.25 -4.14
CA SER A 100 -5.45 1.07 -3.62
C SER A 100 -6.93 1.05 -3.23
N VAL A 101 -7.21 1.53 -2.04
CA VAL A 101 -8.56 1.61 -1.47
C VAL A 101 -8.74 2.98 -0.85
N LYS A 102 -9.81 3.67 -1.18
CA LYS A 102 -10.17 4.91 -0.49
C LYS A 102 -11.09 4.61 0.69
N GLY A 103 -10.84 5.24 1.82
CA GLY A 103 -11.65 5.05 3.03
C GLY A 103 -13.16 5.14 2.77
N PRO A 104 -13.67 6.19 2.12
CA PRO A 104 -15.10 6.32 1.81
C PRO A 104 -15.69 5.18 0.96
N GLU A 105 -14.90 4.56 0.09
CA GLU A 105 -15.36 3.45 -0.77
C GLU A 105 -15.70 2.18 0.01
N LEU A 106 -15.11 2.01 1.20
CA LEU A 106 -15.41 0.88 2.09
C LEU A 106 -16.63 1.12 2.98
N LEU A 107 -17.13 2.36 3.04
CA LEU A 107 -18.29 2.71 3.86
C LEU A 107 -19.58 2.55 3.05
N ASN A 108 -20.07 1.34 2.94
CA ASN A 108 -21.36 1.07 2.29
C ASN A 108 -22.54 1.29 3.26
N LYS A 109 -23.70 1.64 2.70
CA LYS A 109 -24.94 1.88 3.46
C LYS A 109 -25.52 0.62 4.12
N TYR A 110 -25.09 -0.57 3.69
CA TYR A 110 -25.63 -1.83 4.19
C TYR A 110 -24.75 -2.44 5.27
N VAL A 111 -25.36 -2.85 6.36
CA VAL A 111 -24.69 -3.49 7.50
C VAL A 111 -23.99 -4.77 7.06
N GLY A 112 -22.72 -4.91 7.41
CA GLY A 112 -21.90 -6.11 7.11
C GLY A 112 -21.20 -6.10 5.75
N GLU A 113 -21.59 -5.30 4.78
CA GLU A 113 -20.91 -5.22 3.47
C GLU A 113 -19.54 -4.55 3.58
N SER A 114 -19.44 -3.51 4.40
CA SER A 114 -18.17 -2.81 4.65
C SER A 114 -17.13 -3.71 5.31
N GLU A 115 -17.52 -4.50 6.30
CA GLU A 115 -16.65 -5.48 6.96
C GLU A 115 -16.17 -6.55 5.98
N LYS A 116 -17.09 -7.06 5.14
CA LYS A 116 -16.79 -8.04 4.10
C LYS A 116 -15.82 -7.46 3.08
N ALA A 117 -15.99 -6.19 2.68
CA ALA A 117 -15.11 -5.50 1.74
C ALA A 117 -13.69 -5.38 2.31
N VAL A 118 -13.54 -4.99 3.58
CA VAL A 118 -12.23 -4.96 4.25
C VAL A 118 -11.56 -6.34 4.20
N ARG A 119 -12.25 -7.40 4.64
CA ARG A 119 -11.70 -8.77 4.61
C ARG A 119 -11.31 -9.21 3.20
N GLN A 120 -12.09 -8.83 2.19
CA GLN A 120 -11.77 -9.15 0.79
C GLN A 120 -10.49 -8.46 0.30
N VAL A 121 -10.25 -7.20 0.68
CA VAL A 121 -9.00 -6.49 0.36
C VAL A 121 -7.81 -7.25 0.90
N PHE A 122 -7.82 -7.63 2.18
CA PHE A 122 -6.72 -8.37 2.79
C PHE A 122 -6.57 -9.80 2.23
N ALA A 123 -7.68 -10.49 1.95
CA ALA A 123 -7.64 -11.81 1.32
C ALA A 123 -6.99 -11.75 -0.06
N ARG A 124 -7.34 -10.74 -0.87
CA ARG A 124 -6.73 -10.51 -2.19
C ARG A 124 -5.25 -10.17 -2.09
N ALA A 125 -4.87 -9.33 -1.13
CA ALA A 125 -3.46 -8.98 -0.90
C ALA A 125 -2.63 -10.22 -0.56
N ARG A 126 -3.13 -11.10 0.29
CA ARG A 126 -2.48 -12.36 0.64
C ARG A 126 -2.30 -13.30 -0.57
N THR A 127 -3.25 -13.36 -1.47
CA THR A 127 -3.15 -14.18 -2.70
C THR A 127 -2.26 -13.58 -3.77
N SER A 128 -1.99 -12.27 -3.69
CA SER A 128 -1.18 -11.51 -4.65
C SER A 128 0.20 -11.12 -4.10
N SER A 129 0.67 -11.79 -3.07
CA SER A 129 1.97 -11.51 -2.42
C SER A 129 3.17 -11.62 -3.40
N PRO A 130 4.21 -10.74 -3.31
CA PRO A 130 4.29 -9.57 -2.43
C PRO A 130 3.31 -8.47 -2.82
N CYS A 131 2.64 -7.86 -1.84
CA CYS A 131 1.59 -6.88 -2.06
C CYS A 131 1.68 -5.70 -1.09
N VAL A 132 1.44 -4.50 -1.60
CA VAL A 132 1.25 -3.28 -0.82
C VAL A 132 -0.22 -2.89 -0.89
N ILE A 133 -0.88 -2.84 0.26
CA ILE A 133 -2.23 -2.28 0.38
C ILE A 133 -2.08 -0.80 0.74
N PHE A 134 -2.72 0.06 -0.03
CA PHE A 134 -2.74 1.49 0.23
C PHE A 134 -4.15 1.95 0.60
N PHE A 135 -4.29 2.45 1.82
CA PHE A 135 -5.52 3.09 2.28
C PHE A 135 -5.37 4.61 2.18
N ASP A 136 -6.08 5.23 1.25
CA ASP A 136 -6.17 6.68 1.16
C ASP A 136 -7.36 7.20 1.99
N GLU A 137 -7.22 8.38 2.55
CA GLU A 137 -8.25 9.00 3.41
C GLU A 137 -8.67 8.07 4.57
N LEU A 138 -7.68 7.51 5.28
CA LEU A 138 -7.93 6.56 6.36
C LEU A 138 -8.81 7.16 7.48
N ASP A 139 -8.73 8.46 7.70
CA ASP A 139 -9.52 9.20 8.67
C ASP A 139 -11.03 9.10 8.43
N ALA A 140 -11.46 8.94 7.19
CA ALA A 140 -12.86 8.68 6.88
C ALA A 140 -13.33 7.30 7.34
N LEU A 141 -12.43 6.30 7.34
CA LEU A 141 -12.74 4.92 7.70
C LEU A 141 -12.64 4.65 9.21
N VAL A 142 -11.66 5.29 9.86
CA VAL A 142 -11.27 5.02 11.25
C VAL A 142 -11.25 6.30 12.07
N PRO A 143 -12.38 6.97 12.26
CA PRO A 143 -12.45 8.14 13.12
C PRO A 143 -12.26 7.74 14.59
N ARG A 144 -11.82 8.72 15.40
CA ARG A 144 -11.71 8.58 16.86
C ARG A 144 -13.02 8.10 17.46
N ARG A 145 -12.96 7.24 18.44
CA ARG A 145 -14.14 6.72 19.15
C ARG A 145 -14.74 7.82 20.03
N ASP A 146 -15.70 8.54 19.47
CA ASP A 146 -16.59 9.41 20.25
C ASP A 146 -17.92 8.69 20.43
N ASP A 147 -18.67 9.03 21.48
CA ASP A 147 -19.97 8.41 21.83
C ASP A 147 -21.03 8.52 20.72
N SER A 148 -20.74 9.31 19.67
CA SER A 148 -21.62 9.54 18.51
C SER A 148 -21.38 8.57 17.33
N LEU A 149 -20.36 7.69 17.40
CA LEU A 149 -20.09 6.75 16.29
C LEU A 149 -21.20 5.72 16.16
N SER A 150 -21.67 5.49 14.94
CA SER A 150 -22.60 4.40 14.67
C SER A 150 -21.94 3.06 14.96
N GLU A 151 -22.72 2.11 15.47
CA GLU A 151 -22.26 0.74 15.78
C GLU A 151 -21.63 0.06 14.54
N SER A 152 -22.10 0.41 13.35
CA SER A 152 -21.57 -0.09 12.07
C SER A 152 -20.15 0.40 11.81
N SER A 153 -19.83 1.67 12.08
CA SER A 153 -18.47 2.21 11.91
C SER A 153 -17.49 1.53 12.86
N SER A 154 -17.89 1.31 14.11
CA SER A 154 -17.06 0.63 15.11
C SER A 154 -16.73 -0.82 14.70
N ARG A 155 -17.64 -1.52 14.02
CA ARG A 155 -17.41 -2.90 13.52
C ARG A 155 -16.38 -2.91 12.38
N VAL A 156 -16.45 -1.95 11.46
CA VAL A 156 -15.48 -1.82 10.36
C VAL A 156 -14.08 -1.55 10.92
N VAL A 157 -13.96 -0.62 11.88
CA VAL A 157 -12.68 -0.33 12.57
C VAL A 157 -12.12 -1.58 13.22
N ASN A 158 -12.93 -2.30 13.99
CA ASN A 158 -12.48 -3.52 14.66
C ASN A 158 -12.05 -4.61 13.65
N THR A 159 -12.76 -4.74 12.54
CA THR A 159 -12.39 -5.68 11.47
C THR A 159 -11.04 -5.29 10.87
N LEU A 160 -10.82 -4.00 10.58
CA LEU A 160 -9.54 -3.51 10.05
C LEU A 160 -8.39 -3.77 11.04
N LEU A 161 -8.59 -3.48 12.33
CA LEU A 161 -7.60 -3.75 13.38
C LEU A 161 -7.23 -5.24 13.43
N THR A 162 -8.24 -6.13 13.37
CA THR A 162 -8.02 -7.59 13.37
C THR A 162 -7.24 -8.06 12.15
N GLU A 163 -7.52 -7.50 10.97
CA GLU A 163 -6.79 -7.85 9.74
C GLU A 163 -5.34 -7.34 9.77
N LEU A 164 -5.09 -6.16 10.38
CA LEU A 164 -3.74 -5.63 10.59
C LEU A 164 -2.94 -6.51 11.55
N ASP A 165 -3.52 -6.91 12.69
CA ASP A 165 -2.89 -7.82 13.65
C ASP A 165 -2.55 -9.19 13.03
N GLY A 166 -3.28 -9.59 12.00
CA GLY A 166 -3.06 -10.84 11.26
C GLY A 166 -1.93 -10.80 10.23
N LEU A 167 -1.31 -9.64 10.00
CA LEU A 167 -0.23 -9.49 9.00
C LEU A 167 1.13 -9.98 9.51
N GLU A 168 1.37 -9.95 10.82
CA GLU A 168 2.69 -10.22 11.42
C GLU A 168 3.29 -11.60 11.10
N SER A 169 2.49 -12.57 10.67
CA SER A 169 2.96 -13.93 10.82
C SER A 169 3.50 -14.64 9.57
N ARG A 170 3.20 -14.27 8.32
CA ARG A 170 3.60 -15.18 7.21
C ARG A 170 3.64 -14.64 5.78
N VAL A 171 3.09 -13.49 5.45
CA VAL A 171 2.93 -13.10 4.04
C VAL A 171 3.57 -11.74 3.81
N GLN A 172 4.34 -11.61 2.73
CA GLN A 172 4.93 -10.32 2.29
C GLN A 172 3.82 -9.35 1.86
N THR A 173 2.97 -8.98 2.82
CA THR A 173 1.90 -8.00 2.65
C THR A 173 2.17 -6.84 3.59
N TYR A 174 2.27 -5.65 3.02
CA TYR A 174 2.57 -4.41 3.72
C TYR A 174 1.41 -3.45 3.57
N VAL A 175 1.18 -2.63 4.58
CA VAL A 175 0.12 -1.63 4.56
C VAL A 175 0.73 -0.24 4.59
N ILE A 176 0.33 0.61 3.65
CA ILE A 176 0.59 2.04 3.69
C ILE A 176 -0.77 2.72 3.84
N ALA A 177 -0.91 3.56 4.83
CA ALA A 177 -2.12 4.37 4.99
C ALA A 177 -1.77 5.86 4.86
N ALA A 178 -2.70 6.64 4.34
CA ALA A 178 -2.55 8.09 4.23
C ALA A 178 -3.72 8.80 4.90
N THR A 179 -3.39 9.88 5.61
CA THR A 179 -4.38 10.78 6.20
C THR A 179 -3.94 12.23 6.13
N ASN A 180 -4.90 13.13 5.97
CA ASN A 180 -4.68 14.56 6.10
C ASN A 180 -5.00 15.06 7.53
N ARG A 181 -5.64 14.21 8.34
CA ARG A 181 -6.12 14.53 9.67
C ARG A 181 -5.75 13.48 10.72
N PRO A 182 -4.47 13.45 11.13
CA PRO A 182 -4.01 12.48 12.13
C PRO A 182 -4.67 12.68 13.49
N ASP A 183 -5.18 13.89 13.77
CA ASP A 183 -5.86 14.29 15.01
C ASP A 183 -7.16 13.52 15.27
N ILE A 184 -7.86 13.11 14.21
CA ILE A 184 -9.14 12.39 14.32
C ILE A 184 -9.01 10.88 14.16
N LEU A 185 -7.81 10.37 13.92
CA LEU A 185 -7.57 8.94 13.74
C LEU A 185 -7.64 8.21 15.09
N ASP A 186 -8.23 6.99 15.12
CA ASP A 186 -8.20 6.15 16.31
C ASP A 186 -6.74 5.77 16.66
N PRO A 187 -6.25 6.11 17.87
CA PRO A 187 -4.89 5.80 18.29
C PRO A 187 -4.54 4.32 18.27
N ALA A 188 -5.53 3.43 18.31
CA ALA A 188 -5.34 1.99 18.19
C ALA A 188 -4.70 1.57 16.87
N MET A 189 -4.83 2.37 15.81
CA MET A 189 -4.19 2.13 14.51
C MET A 189 -2.67 2.24 14.55
N CYS A 190 -2.15 3.12 15.41
CA CYS A 190 -0.72 3.44 15.50
C CYS A 190 0.03 2.58 16.54
N ARG A 191 -0.58 1.50 17.04
CA ARG A 191 0.08 0.60 17.97
C ARG A 191 1.15 -0.25 17.25
N PRO A 192 2.20 -0.71 18.00
CA PRO A 192 3.19 -1.63 17.46
C PRO A 192 2.53 -2.86 16.80
N GLY A 193 3.08 -3.28 15.65
CA GLY A 193 2.52 -4.38 14.85
C GLY A 193 1.44 -3.97 13.86
N ARG A 194 1.01 -2.70 13.84
CA ARG A 194 0.01 -2.14 12.92
C ARG A 194 0.64 -1.06 12.04
N LEU A 195 0.14 0.18 12.12
CA LEU A 195 0.75 1.35 11.46
C LEU A 195 1.73 2.01 12.42
N ASP A 196 2.76 1.30 12.77
CA ASP A 196 3.72 1.69 13.82
C ASP A 196 4.78 2.69 13.33
N LYS A 197 5.01 2.78 12.02
CA LYS A 197 5.88 3.77 11.42
C LYS A 197 5.09 4.99 10.94
N LEU A 198 5.28 6.12 11.62
CA LEU A 198 4.59 7.37 11.32
C LEU A 198 5.54 8.28 10.55
N LEU A 199 5.20 8.64 9.31
CA LEU A 199 6.01 9.50 8.46
C LEU A 199 5.24 10.78 8.12
N TYR A 200 5.81 11.91 8.49
CA TYR A 200 5.26 13.22 8.14
C TYR A 200 5.67 13.59 6.70
N VAL A 201 4.68 13.91 5.89
CA VAL A 201 4.87 14.38 4.51
C VAL A 201 4.57 15.87 4.48
N ASP A 202 5.63 16.66 4.54
CA ASP A 202 5.57 18.12 4.62
C ASP A 202 5.31 18.79 3.27
N LEU A 203 5.04 20.08 3.32
CA LEU A 203 5.04 20.94 2.13
C LEU A 203 6.46 21.05 1.57
N PRO A 204 6.64 21.05 0.24
CA PRO A 204 7.96 21.09 -0.37
C PRO A 204 8.65 22.43 -0.12
N LYS A 205 9.93 22.37 0.26
CA LYS A 205 10.83 23.52 0.40
C LYS A 205 11.11 24.15 -0.98
N PRO A 206 11.69 25.39 -1.04
CA PRO A 206 11.98 26.04 -2.31
C PRO A 206 12.78 25.19 -3.30
N ASP A 207 13.81 24.48 -2.84
CA ASP A 207 14.65 23.64 -3.68
C ASP A 207 13.90 22.42 -4.16
N GLU A 208 13.10 21.80 -3.29
CA GLU A 208 12.25 20.66 -3.62
C GLU A 208 11.15 21.04 -4.63
N ARG A 209 10.60 22.28 -4.55
CA ARG A 209 9.67 22.78 -5.56
C ARG A 209 10.29 22.86 -6.95
N LEU A 210 11.57 23.25 -7.02
CA LEU A 210 12.33 23.27 -8.27
C LEU A 210 12.50 21.85 -8.82
N GLU A 211 12.81 20.87 -7.99
CA GLU A 211 12.93 19.47 -8.38
C GLU A 211 11.58 18.91 -8.87
N ILE A 212 10.49 19.20 -8.18
CA ILE A 212 9.14 18.83 -8.60
C ILE A 212 8.83 19.39 -10.00
N LEU A 213 9.10 20.68 -10.21
CA LEU A 213 8.87 21.31 -11.51
C LEU A 213 9.70 20.63 -12.63
N LYS A 214 10.99 20.38 -12.39
CA LYS A 214 11.85 19.65 -13.33
C LYS A 214 11.30 18.25 -13.65
N THR A 215 10.82 17.54 -12.63
CA THR A 215 10.24 16.20 -12.79
C THR A 215 8.97 16.25 -13.65
N ILE A 216 8.04 17.15 -13.35
CA ILE A 216 6.78 17.28 -14.07
C ILE A 216 7.02 17.71 -15.53
N THR A 217 8.00 18.59 -15.77
CA THR A 217 8.29 19.12 -17.09
C THR A 217 9.30 18.29 -17.89
N SER A 218 9.81 17.20 -17.31
CA SER A 218 10.85 16.37 -17.94
C SER A 218 10.50 15.84 -19.34
N LYS A 219 9.21 15.66 -19.62
CA LYS A 219 8.68 15.21 -20.93
C LYS A 219 8.16 16.35 -21.80
N THR A 220 8.23 17.59 -21.32
CA THR A 220 7.75 18.76 -22.05
C THR A 220 8.92 19.43 -22.77
N PRO A 221 8.87 19.63 -24.10
CA PRO A 221 9.90 20.40 -24.79
C PRO A 221 9.84 21.85 -24.30
N LEU A 222 10.81 22.23 -23.47
CA LEU A 222 11.00 23.60 -23.03
C LEU A 222 12.00 24.26 -23.97
N SER A 223 11.59 25.38 -24.59
CA SER A 223 12.45 26.22 -25.44
C SER A 223 13.44 27.02 -24.61
#